data_0a220afcd0b8de58c6f501e582f67b6a
#
_entry.id   0a220afcd0b8de58c6f501e582f67b6a
#
_cell.length_a   1.000
_cell.length_b   1.000
_cell.length_c   1.000
_cell.angle_alpha   90.00
_cell.angle_beta   90.00
_cell.angle_gamma   90.00
#
_symmetry.space_group_name_H-M   'P 1'
#
loop_
_entity.id
_entity.type
_entity.pdbx_description
1 polymer ?
#
loop_
_entity_poly.entity_id
_entity_poly.type
_entity_poly.pdbx_seq_one_letter_code
_entity_poly.pdbx_strand_id
1 'polypeptide(L)'
;RKEPENKLIDYLGWHKQNEDYFFVGLPLLSGRLSGKKKSLIRDLVEENDLNLRLTPNQDILLCNIPNKNKSKIKKALKKIGYDNLNDINEIQRHALACPALPLCGLAMTEAERILPEVLTRIENLLTDMNIEKTILFRMTGCPNGCTRPYMAELALVGSGQNKYQLWLGGSKNLQRLAKPYLQRMELDDLEKTIQPLLEFWKKSSAEKDFGDFINNQKESFITNLLSEIN
;
A
#
# COMPACT_ATOMS: atom_id res chain seq x y z
N ARG A 1 7.27 29.95 3.30
CA ARG A 1 7.38 28.61 2.69
C ARG A 1 5.96 28.14 2.43
N LYS A 2 5.62 27.76 1.18
CA LYS A 2 4.38 27.04 0.90
C LYS A 2 4.46 25.73 1.65
N GLU A 3 3.42 25.39 2.43
CA GLU A 3 3.30 24.07 2.99
C GLU A 3 3.33 23.04 1.85
N PRO A 4 4.11 21.96 1.98
CA PRO A 4 4.09 20.91 0.97
C PRO A 4 2.66 20.37 0.83
N GLU A 5 2.22 20.14 -0.40
CA GLU A 5 0.92 19.50 -0.64
C GLU A 5 0.83 18.22 0.19
N ASN A 6 -0.27 18.07 0.93
CA ASN A 6 -0.57 16.90 1.76
C ASN A 6 -0.88 15.66 0.91
N LYS A 7 0.02 15.32 -0.03
CA LYS A 7 -0.19 14.25 -0.99
C LYS A 7 0.90 13.19 -0.85
N LEU A 8 0.53 11.93 -0.78
CA LEU A 8 1.46 10.82 -0.93
C LEU A 8 2.16 10.96 -2.29
N ILE A 9 3.49 10.94 -2.27
CA ILE A 9 4.26 11.00 -3.52
C ILE A 9 4.14 9.63 -4.20
N ASP A 10 3.58 9.63 -5.40
CA ASP A 10 3.49 8.47 -6.26
C ASP A 10 4.53 8.57 -7.38
N TYR A 11 5.39 7.57 -7.47
CA TYR A 11 6.42 7.47 -8.51
C TYR A 11 6.07 6.41 -9.57
N LEU A 12 4.92 5.75 -9.48
CA LEU A 12 4.52 4.74 -10.46
C LEU A 12 4.11 5.37 -11.78
N GLY A 13 4.39 4.67 -12.88
CA GLY A 13 4.14 5.19 -14.22
C GLY A 13 5.27 6.07 -14.76
N TRP A 14 4.96 6.81 -15.83
CA TRP A 14 5.91 7.62 -16.57
C TRP A 14 5.97 9.06 -16.06
N HIS A 15 7.18 9.52 -15.71
CA HIS A 15 7.44 10.87 -15.23
C HIS A 15 8.59 11.52 -15.99
N LYS A 16 8.50 12.83 -16.20
CA LYS A 16 9.61 13.63 -16.72
C LYS A 16 10.64 13.82 -15.61
N GLN A 17 11.88 13.41 -15.85
CA GLN A 17 12.98 13.55 -14.90
C GLN A 17 13.64 14.93 -15.03
N ASN A 18 13.87 15.36 -16.28
CA ASN A 18 14.31 16.69 -16.69
C ASN A 18 13.95 16.91 -18.19
N GLU A 19 14.55 17.92 -18.85
CA GLU A 19 14.24 18.22 -20.25
C GLU A 19 14.54 17.06 -21.20
N ASP A 20 15.61 16.28 -20.96
CA ASP A 20 16.11 15.25 -21.87
C ASP A 20 15.71 13.83 -21.48
N TYR A 21 15.33 13.62 -20.23
CA TYR A 21 15.15 12.29 -19.65
C TYR A 21 13.81 12.09 -18.96
N PHE A 22 13.33 10.85 -19.05
CA PHE A 22 12.22 10.31 -18.26
C PHE A 22 12.71 9.30 -17.22
N PHE A 23 11.87 9.04 -16.24
CA PHE A 23 11.91 7.80 -15.48
C PHE A 23 10.53 7.10 -15.55
N VAL A 24 10.53 5.81 -15.27
CA VAL A 24 9.30 5.02 -15.13
C VAL A 24 9.35 4.22 -13.84
N GLY A 25 8.30 4.37 -13.02
CA GLY A 25 8.10 3.55 -11.83
C GLY A 25 7.31 2.29 -12.16
N LEU A 26 7.84 1.15 -11.76
CA LEU A 26 7.25 -0.16 -11.98
C LEU A 26 6.78 -0.74 -10.65
N PRO A 27 5.50 -1.09 -10.52
CA PRO A 27 4.98 -1.70 -9.31
C PRO A 27 5.51 -3.12 -9.15
N LEU A 28 5.90 -3.46 -7.94
CA LEU A 28 6.24 -4.80 -7.54
C LEU A 28 5.34 -5.22 -6.39
N LEU A 29 4.52 -6.23 -6.59
CA LEU A 29 3.69 -6.74 -5.51
C LEU A 29 4.59 -7.19 -4.34
N SER A 30 4.44 -6.52 -3.20
CA SER A 30 5.26 -6.73 -1.99
C SER A 30 6.77 -6.74 -2.24
N GLY A 31 7.24 -5.99 -3.24
CA GLY A 31 8.68 -5.92 -3.59
C GLY A 31 9.24 -7.16 -4.26
N ARG A 32 8.43 -8.11 -4.72
CA ARG A 32 8.90 -9.35 -5.32
C ARG A 32 9.15 -9.22 -6.82
N LEU A 33 10.37 -9.53 -7.20
CA LEU A 33 10.80 -9.63 -8.58
C LEU A 33 11.58 -10.94 -8.78
N SER A 34 11.01 -11.86 -9.54
CA SER A 34 11.58 -13.20 -9.71
C SER A 34 11.46 -13.74 -11.13
N GLY A 35 12.13 -14.86 -11.39
CA GLY A 35 12.02 -15.64 -12.61
C GLY A 35 12.33 -14.84 -13.89
N LYS A 36 11.58 -15.12 -14.95
CA LYS A 36 11.76 -14.52 -16.28
C LYS A 36 11.60 -12.99 -16.26
N LYS A 37 10.69 -12.47 -15.42
CA LYS A 37 10.46 -11.03 -15.29
C LYS A 37 11.69 -10.29 -14.81
N LYS A 38 12.41 -10.85 -13.81
CA LYS A 38 13.68 -10.31 -13.30
C LYS A 38 14.74 -10.23 -14.39
N SER A 39 14.94 -11.33 -15.15
CA SER A 39 15.92 -11.37 -16.23
C SER A 39 15.61 -10.34 -17.33
N LEU A 40 14.34 -10.24 -17.76
CA LEU A 40 13.93 -9.29 -18.79
C LEU A 40 14.11 -7.83 -18.36
N ILE A 41 13.88 -7.50 -17.09
CA ILE A 41 14.13 -6.15 -16.57
C ILE A 41 15.63 -5.88 -16.51
N ARG A 42 16.45 -6.84 -16.05
CA ARG A 42 17.91 -6.71 -16.08
C ARG A 42 18.41 -6.45 -17.49
N ASP A 43 18.01 -7.28 -18.46
CA ASP A 43 18.46 -7.16 -19.85
C ASP A 43 18.04 -5.78 -20.42
N LEU A 44 16.81 -5.33 -20.12
CA LEU A 44 16.32 -4.00 -20.53
C LEU A 44 17.17 -2.86 -19.96
N VAL A 45 17.59 -2.97 -18.68
CA VAL A 45 18.45 -1.99 -18.02
C VAL A 45 19.84 -1.98 -18.64
N GLU A 46 20.47 -3.15 -18.79
CA GLU A 46 21.83 -3.30 -19.34
C GLU A 46 21.90 -2.85 -20.82
N GLU A 47 20.97 -3.30 -21.68
CA GLU A 47 20.94 -2.95 -23.10
C GLU A 47 20.71 -1.45 -23.39
N ASN A 48 20.12 -0.71 -22.48
CA ASN A 48 19.77 0.69 -22.67
C ASN A 48 20.49 1.64 -21.70
N ASP A 49 21.49 1.15 -20.96
CA ASP A 49 22.27 1.90 -19.97
C ASP A 49 21.40 2.73 -19.02
N LEU A 50 20.36 2.09 -18.44
CA LEU A 50 19.44 2.72 -17.54
C LEU A 50 19.92 2.61 -16.10
N ASN A 51 19.55 3.59 -15.26
CA ASN A 51 19.76 3.50 -13.83
C ASN A 51 18.52 2.89 -13.14
N LEU A 52 18.74 1.81 -12.38
CA LEU A 52 17.70 1.21 -11.56
C LEU A 52 17.80 1.74 -10.13
N ARG A 53 16.65 2.14 -9.55
CA ARG A 53 16.52 2.58 -8.15
C ARG A 53 15.42 1.80 -7.45
N LEU A 54 15.64 1.49 -6.18
CA LEU A 54 14.64 0.91 -5.29
C LEU A 54 13.91 2.03 -4.55
N THR A 55 12.61 1.86 -4.33
CA THR A 55 11.82 2.81 -3.55
C THR A 55 11.50 2.26 -2.15
N PRO A 56 11.23 3.14 -1.17
CA PRO A 56 10.77 2.69 0.16
C PRO A 56 9.37 2.04 0.12
N ASN A 57 8.67 2.14 -1.00
CA ASN A 57 7.35 1.51 -1.21
C ASN A 57 7.45 0.14 -1.90
N GLN A 58 8.63 -0.48 -1.88
CA GLN A 58 8.87 -1.82 -2.44
C GLN A 58 8.78 -1.89 -3.98
N ASP A 59 8.86 -0.75 -4.67
CA ASP A 59 8.84 -0.64 -6.12
C ASP A 59 10.22 -0.37 -6.69
N ILE A 60 10.34 -0.38 -8.03
CA ILE A 60 11.56 -0.01 -8.74
C ILE A 60 11.32 1.15 -9.71
N LEU A 61 12.34 1.99 -9.86
CA LEU A 61 12.36 3.04 -10.88
C LEU A 61 13.45 2.71 -11.91
N LEU A 62 13.10 2.81 -13.19
CA LEU A 62 14.07 2.85 -14.28
C LEU A 62 14.24 4.31 -14.68
N CYS A 63 15.43 4.84 -14.41
CA CYS A 63 15.75 6.25 -14.59
C CYS A 63 16.68 6.48 -15.79
N ASN A 64 16.85 7.77 -16.16
CA ASN A 64 17.71 8.22 -17.25
C ASN A 64 17.31 7.66 -18.62
N ILE A 65 16.01 7.55 -18.88
CA ILE A 65 15.45 7.12 -20.15
C ILE A 65 15.46 8.32 -21.10
N PRO A 66 16.32 8.36 -22.14
CA PRO A 66 16.32 9.45 -23.10
C PRO A 66 14.96 9.60 -23.80
N ASN A 67 14.54 10.84 -24.10
CA ASN A 67 13.28 11.10 -24.80
C ASN A 67 13.10 10.24 -26.05
N LYS A 68 14.17 10.12 -26.88
CA LYS A 68 14.18 9.30 -28.10
C LYS A 68 13.93 7.81 -27.85
N ASN A 69 14.26 7.30 -26.67
CA ASN A 69 14.15 5.88 -26.32
C ASN A 69 12.84 5.55 -25.60
N LYS A 70 12.04 6.53 -25.16
CA LYS A 70 10.81 6.32 -24.40
C LYS A 70 9.85 5.31 -25.05
N SER A 71 9.60 5.46 -26.36
CA SER A 71 8.70 4.55 -27.09
C SER A 71 9.24 3.12 -27.19
N LYS A 72 10.57 2.95 -27.35
CA LYS A 72 11.24 1.64 -27.36
C LYS A 72 11.07 0.96 -26.00
N ILE A 73 11.40 1.66 -24.91
CA ILE A 73 11.29 1.15 -23.55
C ILE A 73 9.84 0.81 -23.18
N LYS A 74 8.86 1.67 -23.53
CA LYS A 74 7.44 1.39 -23.33
C LYS A 74 7.00 0.09 -24.00
N LYS A 75 7.42 -0.16 -25.24
CA LYS A 75 7.14 -1.42 -25.97
C LYS A 75 7.78 -2.63 -25.30
N ALA A 76 9.02 -2.50 -24.80
CA ALA A 76 9.69 -3.56 -24.06
C ALA A 76 9.00 -3.88 -22.74
N LEU A 77 8.64 -2.86 -21.96
CA LEU A 77 7.89 -3.01 -20.71
C LEU A 77 6.54 -3.69 -20.91
N LYS A 78 5.82 -3.35 -21.99
CA LYS A 78 4.58 -4.05 -22.34
C LYS A 78 4.78 -5.57 -22.52
N LYS A 79 5.86 -5.99 -23.18
CA LYS A 79 6.20 -7.42 -23.34
C LYS A 79 6.54 -8.12 -22.03
N ILE A 80 6.93 -7.36 -21.00
CA ILE A 80 7.25 -7.86 -19.65
C ILE A 80 5.99 -7.88 -18.75
N GLY A 81 4.84 -7.37 -19.26
CA GLY A 81 3.58 -7.30 -18.52
C GLY A 81 3.38 -5.98 -17.76
N TYR A 82 4.05 -4.91 -18.21
CA TYR A 82 3.84 -3.54 -17.70
C TYR A 82 3.20 -2.66 -18.79
N ASP A 83 2.09 -3.11 -19.35
CA ASP A 83 1.41 -2.41 -20.44
C ASP A 83 0.52 -1.27 -19.94
N ASN A 84 -0.02 -1.39 -18.74
CA ASN A 84 -0.94 -0.40 -18.20
C ASN A 84 -0.56 0.02 -16.76
N LEU A 85 0.44 0.87 -16.63
CA LEU A 85 0.94 1.34 -15.33
C LEU A 85 0.00 2.33 -14.62
N ASN A 86 -1.04 2.81 -15.31
CA ASN A 86 -2.04 3.71 -14.75
C ASN A 86 -3.24 2.98 -14.15
N ASP A 87 -3.46 1.71 -14.50
CA ASP A 87 -4.60 0.90 -14.05
C ASP A 87 -4.32 0.12 -12.75
N ILE A 88 -3.25 0.51 -12.03
CA ILE A 88 -3.00 -0.06 -10.71
C ILE A 88 -4.05 0.52 -9.77
N ASN A 89 -4.74 -0.38 -9.11
CA ASN A 89 -5.72 -0.02 -8.11
C ASN A 89 -5.10 0.87 -7.02
N GLU A 90 -5.81 1.93 -6.64
CA GLU A 90 -5.31 2.95 -5.71
C GLU A 90 -4.88 2.38 -4.35
N ILE A 91 -5.61 1.39 -3.80
CA ILE A 91 -5.20 0.76 -2.53
C ILE A 91 -3.89 -0.02 -2.70
N GLN A 92 -3.68 -0.65 -3.85
CA GLN A 92 -2.47 -1.43 -4.14
C GLN A 92 -1.23 -0.55 -4.31
N ARG A 93 -1.39 0.69 -4.83
CA ARG A 93 -0.27 1.62 -5.08
C ARG A 93 0.59 1.90 -3.86
N HIS A 94 -0.02 1.91 -2.69
CA HIS A 94 0.64 2.32 -1.45
C HIS A 94 0.64 1.24 -0.37
N ALA A 95 0.02 0.09 -0.67
CA ALA A 95 -0.01 -1.04 0.24
C ALA A 95 1.37 -1.67 0.40
N LEU A 96 1.73 -2.01 1.62
CA LEU A 96 3.01 -2.64 1.95
C LEU A 96 2.79 -3.85 2.84
N ALA A 97 3.53 -4.93 2.57
CA ALA A 97 3.62 -6.07 3.45
C ALA A 97 5.07 -6.53 3.62
N CYS A 98 5.45 -6.95 4.82
CA CYS A 98 6.76 -7.55 5.05
C CYS A 98 6.75 -9.04 4.63
N PRO A 99 7.91 -9.67 4.41
CA PRO A 99 7.99 -11.09 4.03
C PRO A 99 7.24 -12.03 4.97
N ALA A 100 7.28 -11.77 6.29
CA ALA A 100 6.59 -12.54 7.32
C ALA A 100 6.84 -14.06 7.23
N LEU A 101 5.86 -14.88 7.65
CA LEU A 101 5.97 -16.34 7.53
C LEU A 101 5.85 -16.78 6.05
N PRO A 102 6.55 -17.83 5.64
CA PRO A 102 7.49 -18.67 6.41
C PRO A 102 8.94 -18.14 6.39
N LEU A 103 9.22 -17.00 5.78
CA LEU A 103 10.57 -16.52 5.49
C LEU A 103 11.24 -15.80 6.67
N CYS A 104 10.45 -15.18 7.54
CA CYS A 104 10.96 -14.41 8.67
C CYS A 104 10.78 -15.18 9.98
N GLY A 105 11.89 -15.54 10.64
CA GLY A 105 11.87 -16.25 11.93
C GLY A 105 11.31 -15.45 13.12
N LEU A 106 11.12 -14.13 12.95
CA LEU A 106 10.49 -13.25 13.96
C LEU A 106 8.99 -13.06 13.73
N ALA A 107 8.47 -13.52 12.61
CA ALA A 107 7.06 -13.33 12.28
C ALA A 107 6.16 -14.26 13.12
N MET A 108 5.06 -13.73 13.59
CA MET A 108 4.04 -14.46 14.36
C MET A 108 2.90 -14.94 13.44
N THR A 109 2.77 -14.31 12.25
CA THR A 109 1.74 -14.61 11.26
C THR A 109 2.22 -14.24 9.86
N GLU A 110 1.34 -14.38 8.86
CA GLU A 110 1.60 -14.00 7.48
C GLU A 110 1.43 -12.49 7.23
N ALA A 111 1.97 -12.01 6.11
CA ALA A 111 1.71 -10.66 5.60
C ALA A 111 1.82 -10.63 4.06
N GLU A 112 3.01 -10.78 3.48
CA GLU A 112 3.25 -10.66 2.05
C GLU A 112 2.33 -11.55 1.21
N ARG A 113 2.22 -12.83 1.58
CA ARG A 113 1.51 -13.82 0.77
C ARG A 113 0.00 -13.63 0.75
N ILE A 114 -0.54 -13.07 1.83
CA ILE A 114 -1.99 -12.84 1.97
C ILE A 114 -2.39 -11.40 1.62
N LEU A 115 -1.43 -10.47 1.46
CA LEU A 115 -1.73 -9.08 1.12
C LEU A 115 -2.70 -8.93 -0.06
N PRO A 116 -2.54 -9.64 -1.20
CA PRO A 116 -3.44 -9.48 -2.34
C PRO A 116 -4.90 -9.82 -1.99
N GLU A 117 -5.12 -10.87 -1.22
CA GLU A 117 -6.44 -11.28 -0.75
C GLU A 117 -7.04 -10.21 0.18
N VAL A 118 -6.26 -9.75 1.16
CA VAL A 118 -6.70 -8.72 2.11
C VAL A 118 -7.09 -7.43 1.39
N LEU A 119 -6.29 -7.00 0.41
CA LEU A 119 -6.62 -5.81 -0.39
C LEU A 119 -7.92 -5.99 -1.16
N THR A 120 -8.11 -7.15 -1.80
CA THR A 120 -9.35 -7.45 -2.53
C THR A 120 -10.57 -7.41 -1.59
N ARG A 121 -10.47 -7.95 -0.38
CA ARG A 121 -11.53 -7.92 0.63
C ARG A 121 -11.89 -6.49 1.03
N ILE A 122 -10.89 -5.63 1.28
CA ILE A 122 -11.11 -4.22 1.61
C ILE A 122 -11.74 -3.47 0.42
N GLU A 123 -11.26 -3.72 -0.80
CA GLU A 123 -11.80 -3.10 -2.01
C GLU A 123 -13.25 -3.47 -2.28
N ASN A 124 -13.59 -4.74 -2.11
CA ASN A 124 -14.97 -5.20 -2.25
C ASN A 124 -15.88 -4.45 -1.28
N LEU A 125 -15.48 -4.32 -0.01
CA LEU A 125 -16.24 -3.52 0.96
C LEU A 125 -16.40 -2.06 0.53
N LEU A 126 -15.33 -1.40 0.09
CA LEU A 126 -15.40 0.00 -0.38
C LEU A 126 -16.34 0.12 -1.59
N THR A 127 -16.28 -0.83 -2.52
CA THR A 127 -17.11 -0.87 -3.73
C THR A 127 -18.59 -1.10 -3.38
N ASP A 128 -18.89 -2.11 -2.58
CA ASP A 128 -20.26 -2.46 -2.15
C ASP A 128 -20.92 -1.32 -1.39
N MET A 129 -20.10 -0.56 -0.65
CA MET A 129 -20.54 0.61 0.09
C MET A 129 -20.54 1.89 -0.76
N ASN A 130 -20.17 1.86 -2.05
CA ASN A 130 -20.01 3.03 -2.91
C ASN A 130 -19.12 4.11 -2.27
N ILE A 131 -17.97 3.72 -1.76
CA ILE A 131 -16.92 4.62 -1.25
C ILE A 131 -15.85 4.72 -2.33
N GLU A 132 -15.76 5.86 -3.02
CA GLU A 132 -14.82 6.09 -4.11
C GLU A 132 -13.38 6.36 -3.61
N LYS A 133 -13.22 6.71 -2.33
CA LYS A 133 -11.91 6.99 -1.74
C LYS A 133 -11.21 5.71 -1.32
N THR A 134 -9.90 5.70 -1.47
CA THR A 134 -9.04 4.61 -1.03
C THR A 134 -8.48 4.85 0.37
N ILE A 135 -7.99 3.78 0.99
CA ILE A 135 -7.38 3.75 2.31
C ILE A 135 -5.90 3.39 2.17
N LEU A 136 -5.01 4.11 2.84
CA LEU A 136 -3.61 3.73 2.96
C LEU A 136 -3.49 2.53 3.90
N PHE A 137 -3.26 1.34 3.33
CA PHE A 137 -3.19 0.08 4.04
C PHE A 137 -1.77 -0.47 4.14
N ARG A 138 -1.41 -1.00 5.30
CA ARG A 138 -0.14 -1.72 5.50
C ARG A 138 -0.30 -2.88 6.46
N MET A 139 0.53 -3.94 6.29
CA MET A 139 0.53 -5.06 7.21
C MET A 139 1.93 -5.62 7.49
N THR A 140 2.09 -6.19 8.68
CA THR A 140 3.33 -6.86 9.10
C THR A 140 3.03 -8.13 9.86
N GLY A 141 3.94 -9.11 9.79
CA GLY A 141 3.82 -10.38 10.50
C GLY A 141 4.16 -10.31 12.00
N CYS A 142 4.63 -9.18 12.52
CA CYS A 142 4.98 -8.97 13.93
C CYS A 142 5.11 -7.49 14.29
N PRO A 143 5.23 -7.12 15.57
CA PRO A 143 5.33 -5.73 16.03
C PRO A 143 6.60 -4.97 15.62
N ASN A 144 7.60 -5.62 15.00
CA ASN A 144 8.81 -4.93 14.52
C ASN A 144 8.53 -3.87 13.45
N GLY A 145 7.36 -3.91 12.80
CA GLY A 145 6.86 -2.82 11.97
C GLY A 145 7.67 -2.54 10.70
N CYS A 146 8.27 -3.55 10.07
CA CYS A 146 9.18 -3.40 8.92
C CYS A 146 8.59 -2.65 7.73
N THR A 147 7.28 -2.66 7.54
CA THR A 147 6.56 -1.88 6.51
C THR A 147 5.98 -0.57 7.02
N ARG A 148 6.37 -0.15 8.20
CA ARG A 148 5.87 1.09 8.82
C ARG A 148 4.32 1.09 8.95
N PRO A 149 3.71 0.02 9.51
CA PRO A 149 2.25 -0.10 9.61
C PRO A 149 1.66 1.05 10.43
N TYR A 150 2.40 1.55 11.40
CA TYR A 150 1.99 2.66 12.27
C TYR A 150 1.83 4.01 11.55
N MET A 151 2.25 4.10 10.27
CA MET A 151 2.06 5.28 9.45
C MET A 151 0.87 5.16 8.49
N ALA A 152 0.13 4.05 8.54
CA ALA A 152 -1.02 3.81 7.66
C ALA A 152 -2.33 4.32 8.28
N GLU A 153 -3.32 4.57 7.44
CA GLU A 153 -4.68 4.91 7.92
C GLU A 153 -5.36 3.70 8.56
N LEU A 154 -5.09 2.50 8.00
CA LEU A 154 -5.49 1.20 8.51
C LEU A 154 -4.31 0.24 8.42
N ALA A 155 -3.96 -0.41 9.52
CA ALA A 155 -2.90 -1.40 9.50
C ALA A 155 -3.20 -2.64 10.31
N LEU A 156 -2.66 -3.76 9.85
CA LEU A 156 -2.66 -5.05 10.55
C LEU A 156 -1.24 -5.38 10.99
N VAL A 157 -1.07 -5.62 12.30
CA VAL A 157 0.21 -5.96 12.91
C VAL A 157 0.11 -7.33 13.58
N GLY A 158 0.88 -8.29 13.12
CA GLY A 158 0.84 -9.67 13.62
C GLY A 158 0.99 -9.77 15.13
N SER A 159 0.08 -10.49 15.78
CA SER A 159 0.01 -10.70 17.24
C SER A 159 -0.09 -12.18 17.64
N GLY A 160 -0.14 -13.09 16.68
CA GLY A 160 -0.23 -14.53 16.84
C GLY A 160 -0.59 -15.21 15.53
N GLN A 161 -0.68 -16.53 15.52
CA GLN A 161 -1.06 -17.28 14.33
C GLN A 161 -2.46 -16.85 13.84
N ASN A 162 -2.55 -16.37 12.60
CA ASN A 162 -3.74 -15.79 11.95
C ASN A 162 -4.39 -14.63 12.74
N LYS A 163 -3.63 -13.96 13.62
CA LYS A 163 -4.12 -12.90 14.51
C LYS A 163 -3.32 -11.63 14.34
N TYR A 164 -4.04 -10.50 14.36
CA TYR A 164 -3.47 -9.19 14.13
C TYR A 164 -3.99 -8.17 15.15
N GLN A 165 -3.15 -7.22 15.50
CA GLN A 165 -3.61 -5.96 16.06
C GLN A 165 -4.21 -5.11 14.95
N LEU A 166 -5.28 -4.37 15.26
CA LEU A 166 -5.82 -3.36 14.37
C LEU A 166 -5.32 -1.99 14.79
N TRP A 167 -4.62 -1.32 13.88
CA TRP A 167 -4.11 0.04 14.05
C TRP A 167 -4.84 0.99 13.11
N LEU A 168 -5.33 2.13 13.62
CA LEU A 168 -6.15 3.08 12.87
C LEU A 168 -5.68 4.52 13.08
N GLY A 169 -5.96 5.39 12.12
CA GLY A 169 -5.87 6.85 12.28
C GLY A 169 -4.54 7.48 11.90
N GLY A 170 -3.63 6.77 11.24
CA GLY A 170 -2.50 7.41 10.57
C GLY A 170 -2.97 8.36 9.47
N SER A 171 -2.10 9.22 8.95
CA SER A 171 -2.46 10.14 7.88
C SER A 171 -1.84 9.75 6.54
N LYS A 172 -2.53 10.01 5.43
CA LYS A 172 -2.03 9.73 4.07
C LYS A 172 -0.70 10.43 3.78
N ASN A 173 -0.46 11.60 4.34
CA ASN A 173 0.81 12.33 4.21
C ASN A 173 1.92 11.81 5.12
N LEU A 174 1.69 10.72 5.87
CA LEU A 174 2.62 10.07 6.79
C LEU A 174 3.11 10.95 7.96
N GLN A 175 2.41 12.01 8.32
CA GLN A 175 2.79 12.94 9.39
C GLN A 175 2.18 12.58 10.75
N ARG A 176 1.14 11.74 10.77
CA ARG A 176 0.49 11.26 12.00
C ARG A 176 0.55 9.75 12.08
N LEU A 177 0.86 9.22 13.25
CA LEU A 177 0.87 7.79 13.50
C LEU A 177 -0.53 7.28 13.86
N ALA A 178 -0.82 6.06 13.42
CA ALA A 178 -1.97 5.29 13.85
C ALA A 178 -1.85 4.89 15.34
N LYS A 179 -2.98 4.54 15.95
CA LYS A 179 -3.08 3.99 17.29
C LYS A 179 -3.63 2.57 17.28
N PRO A 180 -3.24 1.70 18.23
CA PRO A 180 -3.83 0.37 18.36
C PRO A 180 -5.23 0.46 18.97
N TYR A 181 -6.23 -0.05 18.27
CA TYR A 181 -7.61 -0.13 18.75
C TYR A 181 -8.03 -1.54 19.16
N LEU A 182 -7.50 -2.56 18.47
CA LEU A 182 -7.66 -3.96 18.88
C LEU A 182 -6.29 -4.60 19.06
N GLN A 183 -6.09 -5.28 20.19
CA GLN A 183 -4.86 -6.02 20.47
C GLN A 183 -4.84 -7.38 19.76
N ARG A 184 -6.02 -7.91 19.41
CA ARG A 184 -6.15 -9.21 18.79
C ARG A 184 -7.45 -9.31 17.99
N MET A 185 -7.34 -9.60 16.71
CA MET A 185 -8.40 -9.81 15.76
C MET A 185 -8.01 -11.02 14.88
N GLU A 186 -8.92 -11.95 14.64
CA GLU A 186 -8.73 -12.98 13.62
C GLU A 186 -8.82 -12.33 12.23
N LEU A 187 -8.02 -12.80 11.28
CA LEU A 187 -8.08 -12.26 9.93
C LEU A 187 -9.46 -12.48 9.27
N ASP A 188 -10.10 -13.58 9.64
CA ASP A 188 -11.42 -13.94 9.10
C ASP A 188 -12.53 -12.96 9.52
N ASP A 189 -12.32 -12.22 10.62
CA ASP A 189 -13.24 -11.17 11.09
C ASP A 189 -12.98 -9.79 10.49
N LEU A 190 -12.08 -9.67 9.49
CA LEU A 190 -11.65 -8.39 8.94
C LEU A 190 -12.83 -7.51 8.50
N GLU A 191 -13.69 -8.04 7.61
CA GLU A 191 -14.83 -7.28 7.06
C GLU A 191 -15.79 -6.88 8.18
N LYS A 192 -16.17 -7.82 9.02
CA LYS A 192 -17.05 -7.61 10.17
C LYS A 192 -16.52 -6.48 11.04
N THR A 193 -15.19 -6.43 11.25
CA THR A 193 -14.53 -5.45 12.11
C THR A 193 -14.47 -4.07 11.47
N ILE A 194 -14.13 -3.97 10.19
CA ILE A 194 -13.92 -2.65 9.56
C ILE A 194 -15.19 -2.05 8.94
N GLN A 195 -16.17 -2.88 8.57
CA GLN A 195 -17.40 -2.41 7.92
C GLN A 195 -18.12 -1.30 8.70
N PRO A 196 -18.38 -1.42 10.02
CA PRO A 196 -19.04 -0.36 10.77
C PRO A 196 -18.24 0.97 10.75
N LEU A 197 -16.92 0.91 10.79
CA LEU A 197 -16.06 2.10 10.69
C LEU A 197 -16.23 2.78 9.32
N LEU A 198 -16.31 1.99 8.25
CA LEU A 198 -16.53 2.49 6.89
C LEU A 198 -17.92 3.10 6.73
N GLU A 199 -18.96 2.51 7.36
CA GLU A 199 -20.32 3.05 7.37
C GLU A 199 -20.40 4.43 8.02
N PHE A 200 -19.75 4.61 9.16
CA PHE A 200 -19.66 5.90 9.82
C PHE A 200 -18.83 6.90 9.03
N TRP A 201 -17.71 6.46 8.44
CA TRP A 201 -16.91 7.31 7.58
C TRP A 201 -17.71 7.81 6.37
N LYS A 202 -18.44 6.92 5.69
CA LYS A 202 -19.33 7.29 4.58
C LYS A 202 -20.36 8.35 4.97
N LYS A 203 -20.96 8.21 6.17
CA LYS A 203 -21.98 9.16 6.68
C LYS A 203 -21.39 10.50 7.12
N SER A 204 -20.15 10.54 7.54
CA SER A 204 -19.55 11.70 8.22
C SER A 204 -19.01 12.80 7.31
N SER A 205 -18.86 12.58 6.07
CA SER A 205 -18.55 13.47 4.94
C SER A 205 -17.44 12.90 4.03
N ALA A 206 -17.69 12.98 2.74
CA ALA A 206 -16.81 12.43 1.70
C ALA A 206 -15.47 13.18 1.54
N GLU A 207 -15.24 14.28 2.24
CA GLU A 207 -14.06 15.13 2.04
C GLU A 207 -12.84 14.75 2.86
N LYS A 208 -13.03 14.04 3.97
CA LYS A 208 -11.92 13.65 4.84
C LYS A 208 -11.41 12.26 4.48
N ASP A 209 -10.09 12.09 4.54
CA ASP A 209 -9.45 10.78 4.45
C ASP A 209 -9.84 9.90 5.63
N PHE A 210 -9.78 8.57 5.48
CA PHE A 210 -10.21 7.62 6.51
C PHE A 210 -9.46 7.83 7.83
N GLY A 211 -8.13 7.98 7.77
CA GLY A 211 -7.32 8.23 8.95
C GLY A 211 -7.67 9.54 9.66
N ASP A 212 -8.04 10.58 8.91
CA ASP A 212 -8.49 11.86 9.49
C ASP A 212 -9.87 11.71 10.13
N PHE A 213 -10.78 10.97 9.49
CA PHE A 213 -12.06 10.62 10.08
C PHE A 213 -11.87 9.94 11.45
N ILE A 214 -11.08 8.87 11.49
CA ILE A 214 -10.80 8.12 12.74
C ILE A 214 -10.22 9.06 13.81
N ASN A 215 -9.21 9.86 13.46
CA ASN A 215 -8.53 10.74 14.41
C ASN A 215 -9.43 11.87 14.98
N ASN A 216 -10.46 12.27 14.23
CA ASN A 216 -11.42 13.29 14.67
C ASN A 216 -12.54 12.73 15.55
N GLN A 217 -12.63 11.40 15.73
CA GLN A 217 -13.57 10.79 16.64
C GLN A 217 -12.99 10.69 18.06
N LYS A 218 -13.88 10.61 19.06
CA LYS A 218 -13.46 10.24 20.41
C LYS A 218 -12.97 8.78 20.40
N GLU A 219 -11.85 8.51 21.05
CA GLU A 219 -11.29 7.16 21.12
C GLU A 219 -12.29 6.15 21.70
N SER A 220 -13.06 6.55 22.73
CA SER A 220 -14.14 5.73 23.30
C SER A 220 -15.23 5.37 22.28
N PHE A 221 -15.55 6.27 21.34
CA PHE A 221 -16.53 5.96 20.29
C PHE A 221 -16.03 4.83 19.38
N ILE A 222 -14.80 4.92 18.90
CA ILE A 222 -14.21 3.87 18.04
C ILE A 222 -14.09 2.55 18.82
N THR A 223 -13.62 2.62 20.08
CA THR A 223 -13.46 1.41 20.92
C THR A 223 -14.81 0.73 21.19
N ASN A 224 -15.86 1.48 21.51
CA ASN A 224 -17.19 0.93 21.72
C ASN A 224 -17.73 0.27 20.45
N LEU A 225 -17.58 0.94 19.30
CA LEU A 225 -18.01 0.41 18.00
C LEU A 225 -17.34 -0.94 17.68
N LEU A 226 -16.06 -1.08 18.01
CA LEU A 226 -15.31 -2.32 17.82
C LEU A 226 -15.63 -3.38 18.87
N SER A 227 -16.05 -3.00 20.09
CA SER A 227 -16.40 -3.95 21.15
C SER A 227 -17.78 -4.59 20.98
N GLU A 228 -18.70 -3.94 20.26
CA GLU A 228 -20.02 -4.50 19.95
C GLU A 228 -19.96 -5.66 18.91
N ILE A 229 -18.78 -5.84 18.29
CA ILE A 229 -18.55 -6.80 17.20
C ILE A 229 -17.86 -8.07 17.71
N ASN A 230 -17.12 -8.00 18.82
CA ASN A 230 -16.39 -9.08 19.47
C ASN A 230 -17.18 -9.60 20.68
#